data_61bcf3869ba2427fb37affc1aa9e71d0
#
_entry.id   61bcf3869ba2427fb37affc1aa9e71d0
#
_cell.length_a   1.000
_cell.length_b   1.000
_cell.length_c   1.000
_cell.angle_alpha   90.00
_cell.angle_beta   90.00
_cell.angle_gamma   90.00
#
_symmetry.space_group_name_H-M   'P 1'
#
loop_
_entity.id
_entity.type
_entity.pdbx_description
1 polymer ?
#
loop_
_entity_poly.entity_id
_entity_poly.type
_entity_poly.pdbx_seq_one_letter_code
_entity_poly.pdbx_strand_id
1 'polypeptide(L)'
;MDIIRRNLATEARTAGRTIAVDDYGGRGAAPPSERVLPVRRDDPPNLSARTTSGVLLLVPFTLLTTLVAGDWSPLRRLDVAVTAHLHGYALDHPSWVWVMSGWTDIFAPMPLRAAALALVIWLAHSDARRLATWVTTTMVLGGLLGPLLKLLVGRDRPDLPDPVAQAPGLAFPSGHALNAALAAGVLVVVFLPRTRARSAARAAVWSGALLIAVVTGFSRVALGVHWTSDVLAGWLLGAAVVAATYAAVNFWPRVRAG
;
A
#
# COMPACT_ATOMS: atom_id res chain seq x y z
N MET A 1 23.16 2.76 -35.19
CA MET A 1 22.49 4.05 -35.37
C MET A 1 21.71 4.18 -36.69
N ASP A 2 21.88 3.24 -37.62
CA ASP A 2 21.26 3.27 -38.97
C ASP A 2 19.90 2.57 -39.09
N ILE A 3 19.48 1.78 -38.12
CA ILE A 3 18.21 1.06 -38.15
C ILE A 3 17.04 1.99 -37.72
N ILE A 4 17.29 2.99 -36.86
CA ILE A 4 16.26 3.93 -36.39
C ILE A 4 15.92 4.96 -37.47
N ARG A 5 16.85 5.31 -38.36
CA ARG A 5 16.59 6.27 -39.46
C ARG A 5 15.78 5.67 -40.63
N ARG A 6 15.77 4.36 -40.81
CA ARG A 6 14.99 3.69 -41.86
C ARG A 6 13.52 3.56 -41.55
N ASN A 7 13.12 3.47 -40.28
CA ASN A 7 11.72 3.36 -39.91
C ASN A 7 10.96 4.68 -39.97
N LEU A 8 11.61 5.83 -39.78
CA LEU A 8 10.99 7.14 -39.90
C LEU A 8 10.76 7.60 -41.35
N ALA A 9 11.50 7.07 -42.31
CA ALA A 9 11.34 7.38 -43.73
C ALA A 9 10.19 6.61 -44.40
N THR A 10 9.71 5.53 -43.79
CA THR A 10 8.63 4.70 -44.33
C THR A 10 7.24 5.21 -43.88
N GLU A 11 7.14 5.82 -42.72
CA GLU A 11 5.88 6.40 -42.22
C GLU A 11 5.49 7.72 -42.91
N ALA A 12 6.48 8.47 -43.41
CA ALA A 12 6.22 9.74 -44.11
C ALA A 12 5.65 9.57 -45.54
N ARG A 13 5.70 8.37 -46.12
CA ARG A 13 5.17 8.10 -47.47
C ARG A 13 3.74 7.61 -47.53
N THR A 14 3.10 7.29 -46.39
CA THR A 14 1.73 6.75 -46.35
C THR A 14 0.68 7.85 -46.12
N ALA A 15 1.08 9.09 -45.87
CA ALA A 15 0.17 10.23 -45.63
C ALA A 15 -0.15 11.08 -46.86
N GLY A 16 0.28 10.72 -48.03
CA GLY A 16 0.13 11.51 -49.26
C GLY A 16 -0.74 10.83 -50.33
N ARG A 17 -1.99 10.47 -50.05
CA ARG A 17 -2.96 10.13 -51.09
C ARG A 17 -3.92 11.30 -51.28
N THR A 18 -3.59 12.15 -52.25
CA THR A 18 -4.55 13.07 -52.85
C THR A 18 -5.56 12.27 -53.66
N ILE A 19 -6.80 12.23 -53.23
CA ILE A 19 -7.91 11.71 -54.02
C ILE A 19 -8.41 12.83 -54.88
N ALA A 20 -8.27 12.68 -56.21
CA ALA A 20 -8.91 13.55 -57.19
C ALA A 20 -10.44 13.34 -57.08
N VAL A 21 -11.15 14.46 -56.88
CA VAL A 21 -12.62 14.45 -56.90
C VAL A 21 -13.04 14.76 -58.32
N ASP A 22 -13.56 13.75 -59.00
CA ASP A 22 -14.29 13.94 -60.26
C ASP A 22 -15.59 14.68 -60.02
N ASP A 23 -15.77 15.67 -60.85
CA ASP A 23 -16.90 16.56 -60.97
C ASP A 23 -18.22 15.80 -61.31
N TYR A 24 -19.18 15.82 -60.40
CA TYR A 24 -20.57 15.50 -60.70
C TYR A 24 -21.46 16.65 -60.23
N GLY A 25 -21.86 17.44 -61.22
CA GLY A 25 -22.83 18.50 -61.02
C GLY A 25 -24.21 17.99 -60.57
N GLY A 26 -24.84 18.68 -59.65
CA GLY A 26 -26.28 18.68 -59.54
C GLY A 26 -26.85 18.56 -58.14
N ARG A 27 -27.45 19.66 -57.69
CA ARG A 27 -28.53 19.82 -56.70
C ARG A 27 -28.12 19.81 -55.23
N GLY A 28 -28.36 20.96 -54.64
CA GLY A 28 -28.18 21.34 -53.24
C GLY A 28 -28.73 20.33 -52.21
N ALA A 29 -27.86 19.54 -51.71
CA ALA A 29 -28.04 18.83 -50.43
C ALA A 29 -27.15 19.50 -49.41
N ALA A 30 -27.71 19.95 -48.29
CA ALA A 30 -26.97 20.46 -47.17
C ALA A 30 -25.88 19.46 -46.75
N PRO A 31 -24.67 19.90 -46.39
CA PRO A 31 -23.63 18.98 -45.94
C PRO A 31 -24.16 18.17 -44.76
N PRO A 32 -23.85 16.85 -44.68
CA PRO A 32 -24.25 16.04 -43.56
C PRO A 32 -23.66 16.70 -42.29
N SER A 33 -24.53 17.03 -41.36
CA SER A 33 -24.13 17.56 -40.06
C SER A 33 -23.08 16.65 -39.50
N GLU A 34 -21.85 17.15 -39.38
CA GLU A 34 -20.71 16.48 -38.75
C GLU A 34 -21.19 16.09 -37.34
N ARG A 35 -21.50 14.83 -37.18
CA ARG A 35 -21.92 14.30 -35.89
C ARG A 35 -20.70 14.29 -35.01
N VAL A 36 -20.43 15.43 -34.32
CA VAL A 36 -19.41 15.55 -33.30
C VAL A 36 -19.77 14.50 -32.24
N LEU A 37 -19.07 13.37 -32.30
CA LEU A 37 -19.18 12.37 -31.25
C LEU A 37 -18.80 13.09 -29.95
N PRO A 38 -19.61 12.96 -28.87
CA PRO A 38 -19.28 13.58 -27.61
C PRO A 38 -17.91 13.06 -27.19
N VAL A 39 -16.93 13.94 -27.09
CA VAL A 39 -15.65 13.66 -26.45
C VAL A 39 -16.04 13.16 -25.05
N ARG A 40 -15.85 11.86 -24.82
CA ARG A 40 -16.02 11.26 -23.50
C ARG A 40 -15.07 12.02 -22.58
N ARG A 41 -15.60 13.00 -21.87
CA ARG A 41 -14.89 13.59 -20.75
C ARG A 41 -14.65 12.43 -19.79
N ASP A 42 -13.42 11.98 -19.72
CA ASP A 42 -12.98 11.12 -18.62
C ASP A 42 -13.22 11.95 -17.36
N ASP A 43 -14.32 11.68 -16.69
CA ASP A 43 -14.64 12.33 -15.43
C ASP A 43 -13.42 12.14 -14.52
N PRO A 44 -12.91 13.23 -13.91
CA PRO A 44 -11.79 13.10 -13.02
C PRO A 44 -12.17 12.07 -11.95
N PRO A 45 -11.30 11.08 -11.68
CA PRO A 45 -11.63 9.98 -10.77
C PRO A 45 -12.12 10.59 -9.45
N ASN A 46 -13.32 10.18 -9.05
CA ASN A 46 -14.08 10.72 -7.90
C ASN A 46 -13.16 10.95 -6.70
N LEU A 47 -12.76 12.19 -6.52
CA LEU A 47 -11.82 12.67 -5.51
C LEU A 47 -12.36 12.40 -4.10
N SER A 48 -13.69 12.55 -3.94
CA SER A 48 -14.41 12.27 -2.70
C SER A 48 -14.27 10.82 -2.25
N ALA A 49 -14.35 9.84 -3.14
CA ALA A 49 -14.26 8.42 -2.77
C ALA A 49 -12.88 8.03 -2.22
N ARG A 50 -11.80 8.66 -2.65
CA ARG A 50 -10.42 8.32 -2.24
C ARG A 50 -10.00 8.96 -0.93
N THR A 51 -10.40 10.20 -0.67
CA THR A 51 -10.24 10.84 0.65
C THR A 51 -11.14 10.20 1.69
N THR A 52 -12.36 9.84 1.31
CA THR A 52 -13.30 9.11 2.18
C THR A 52 -12.72 7.77 2.65
N SER A 53 -12.00 7.03 1.78
CA SER A 53 -11.40 5.74 2.16
C SER A 53 -10.34 5.86 3.25
N GLY A 54 -9.49 6.90 3.23
CA GLY A 54 -8.49 7.14 4.28
C GLY A 54 -9.12 7.49 5.61
N VAL A 55 -10.14 8.34 5.59
CA VAL A 55 -10.90 8.74 6.78
C VAL A 55 -11.68 7.56 7.37
N LEU A 56 -12.30 6.72 6.53
CA LEU A 56 -13.02 5.52 6.97
C LEU A 56 -12.12 4.53 7.73
N LEU A 57 -10.83 4.42 7.40
CA LEU A 57 -9.89 3.56 8.12
C LEU A 57 -9.46 4.14 9.48
N LEU A 58 -9.50 5.47 9.64
CA LEU A 58 -9.20 6.10 10.94
C LEU A 58 -10.29 5.86 11.97
N VAL A 59 -11.55 5.68 11.57
CA VAL A 59 -12.65 5.41 12.49
C VAL A 59 -12.43 4.10 13.27
N PRO A 60 -12.25 2.93 12.63
CA PRO A 60 -11.99 1.69 13.36
C PRO A 60 -10.65 1.73 14.11
N PHE A 61 -9.63 2.43 13.59
CA PHE A 61 -8.36 2.62 14.31
C PHE A 61 -8.57 3.41 15.60
N THR A 62 -9.28 4.56 15.55
CA THR A 62 -9.56 5.40 16.72
C THR A 62 -10.42 4.65 17.73
N LEU A 63 -11.46 3.95 17.27
CA LEU A 63 -12.29 3.12 18.12
C LEU A 63 -11.46 2.06 18.86
N LEU A 64 -10.65 1.31 18.14
CA LEU A 64 -9.78 0.28 18.71
C LEU A 64 -8.78 0.89 19.72
N THR A 65 -8.18 2.02 19.37
CA THR A 65 -7.27 2.75 20.28
C THR A 65 -7.96 3.18 21.56
N THR A 66 -9.18 3.70 21.46
CA THR A 66 -9.99 4.10 22.63
C THR A 66 -10.34 2.92 23.51
N LEU A 67 -10.74 1.78 22.92
CA LEU A 67 -11.05 0.55 23.66
C LEU A 67 -9.80 -0.02 24.37
N VAL A 68 -8.64 0.04 23.73
CA VAL A 68 -7.36 -0.39 24.31
C VAL A 68 -6.93 0.54 25.44
N ALA A 69 -6.95 1.86 25.22
CA ALA A 69 -6.56 2.85 26.23
C ALA A 69 -7.52 2.86 27.43
N GLY A 70 -8.80 2.55 27.22
CA GLY A 70 -9.82 2.42 28.26
C GLY A 70 -9.87 1.05 28.93
N ASP A 71 -8.94 0.15 28.63
CA ASP A 71 -8.88 -1.25 29.17
C ASP A 71 -10.23 -1.99 29.09
N TRP A 72 -10.92 -1.87 27.92
CA TRP A 72 -12.23 -2.50 27.74
C TRP A 72 -12.15 -4.01 27.89
N SER A 73 -12.75 -4.55 28.96
CA SER A 73 -12.55 -5.91 29.42
C SER A 73 -12.89 -7.03 28.40
N PRO A 74 -13.88 -6.90 27.47
CA PRO A 74 -14.09 -7.93 26.45
C PRO A 74 -12.93 -8.03 25.45
N LEU A 75 -12.37 -6.90 25.03
CA LEU A 75 -11.21 -6.88 24.11
C LEU A 75 -9.97 -7.45 24.80
N ARG A 76 -9.73 -7.07 26.06
CA ARG A 76 -8.64 -7.58 26.86
C ARG A 76 -8.74 -9.11 27.06
N ARG A 77 -9.93 -9.65 27.34
CA ARG A 77 -10.15 -11.09 27.45
C ARG A 77 -9.85 -11.81 26.13
N LEU A 78 -10.26 -11.25 24.99
CA LEU A 78 -9.94 -11.80 23.67
C LEU A 78 -8.43 -11.82 23.43
N ASP A 79 -7.74 -10.69 23.68
CA ASP A 79 -6.28 -10.60 23.55
C ASP A 79 -5.56 -11.66 24.37
N VAL A 80 -5.92 -11.77 25.65
CA VAL A 80 -5.34 -12.77 26.57
C VAL A 80 -5.63 -14.18 26.09
N ALA A 81 -6.87 -14.51 25.72
CA ALA A 81 -7.25 -15.86 25.31
C ALA A 81 -6.51 -16.28 24.03
N VAL A 82 -6.44 -15.42 23.01
CA VAL A 82 -5.74 -15.72 21.76
C VAL A 82 -4.24 -15.89 22.01
N THR A 83 -3.63 -14.96 22.76
CA THR A 83 -2.20 -15.00 23.04
C THR A 83 -1.82 -16.23 23.88
N ALA A 84 -2.59 -16.56 24.91
CA ALA A 84 -2.34 -17.75 25.74
C ALA A 84 -2.47 -19.05 24.93
N HIS A 85 -3.47 -19.15 24.05
CA HIS A 85 -3.63 -20.32 23.20
C HIS A 85 -2.45 -20.51 22.23
N LEU A 86 -2.04 -19.43 21.55
CA LEU A 86 -0.91 -19.48 20.61
C LEU A 86 0.43 -19.73 21.34
N HIS A 87 0.60 -19.19 22.54
CA HIS A 87 1.77 -19.42 23.37
C HIS A 87 1.86 -20.88 23.81
N GLY A 88 0.75 -21.48 24.29
CA GLY A 88 0.71 -22.91 24.62
C GLY A 88 1.10 -23.78 23.41
N TYR A 89 0.58 -23.47 22.23
CA TYR A 89 1.00 -24.16 21.01
C TYR A 89 2.49 -23.99 20.71
N ALA A 90 3.03 -22.79 20.89
CA ALA A 90 4.44 -22.49 20.63
C ALA A 90 5.39 -23.24 21.55
N LEU A 91 5.03 -23.44 22.81
CA LEU A 91 5.84 -24.23 23.79
C LEU A 91 6.03 -25.66 23.32
N ASP A 92 5.01 -26.29 22.75
CA ASP A 92 5.04 -27.66 22.28
C ASP A 92 5.66 -27.82 20.87
N HIS A 93 5.87 -26.73 20.14
CA HIS A 93 6.28 -26.72 18.71
C HIS A 93 7.47 -25.82 18.41
N PRO A 94 8.71 -26.18 18.77
CA PRO A 94 9.90 -25.34 18.53
C PRO A 94 10.12 -24.96 17.05
N SER A 95 9.76 -25.86 16.11
CA SER A 95 9.84 -25.56 14.67
C SER A 95 8.91 -24.45 14.23
N TRP A 96 7.74 -24.34 14.86
CA TRP A 96 6.83 -23.22 14.65
C TRP A 96 7.44 -21.90 15.11
N VAL A 97 8.05 -21.87 16.28
CA VAL A 97 8.75 -20.70 16.83
C VAL A 97 9.88 -20.28 15.89
N TRP A 98 10.67 -21.24 15.40
CA TRP A 98 11.75 -20.96 14.46
C TRP A 98 11.24 -20.34 13.14
N VAL A 99 10.17 -20.88 12.56
CA VAL A 99 9.56 -20.35 11.31
C VAL A 99 9.00 -18.94 11.54
N MET A 100 8.26 -18.71 12.63
CA MET A 100 7.67 -17.41 12.93
C MET A 100 8.73 -16.36 13.25
N SER A 101 9.82 -16.74 13.94
CA SER A 101 10.95 -15.85 14.22
C SER A 101 11.69 -15.50 12.94
N GLY A 102 12.06 -16.48 12.12
CA GLY A 102 12.73 -16.24 10.85
C GLY A 102 11.91 -15.33 9.91
N TRP A 103 10.59 -15.58 9.83
CA TRP A 103 9.71 -14.71 9.05
C TRP A 103 9.70 -13.27 9.57
N THR A 104 9.50 -13.09 10.88
CA THR A 104 9.39 -11.75 11.47
C THR A 104 10.71 -10.97 11.41
N ASP A 105 11.86 -11.66 11.39
CA ASP A 105 13.18 -11.04 11.23
C ASP A 105 13.41 -10.56 9.80
N ILE A 106 13.05 -11.37 8.81
CA ILE A 106 13.13 -10.99 7.38
C ILE A 106 12.24 -9.77 7.09
N PHE A 107 11.02 -9.76 7.64
CA PHE A 107 10.05 -8.68 7.45
C PHE A 107 9.98 -7.71 8.64
N ALA A 108 11.07 -7.58 9.39
CA ALA A 108 11.18 -6.61 10.48
C ALA A 108 11.13 -5.16 9.95
N PRO A 109 10.83 -4.18 10.81
CA PRO A 109 10.75 -2.78 10.39
C PRO A 109 12.00 -2.26 9.67
N MET A 110 13.21 -2.67 10.09
CA MET A 110 14.45 -2.20 9.45
C MET A 110 14.68 -2.77 8.05
N PRO A 111 14.60 -4.10 7.80
CA PRO A 111 14.65 -4.65 6.43
C PRO A 111 13.58 -4.06 5.50
N LEU A 112 12.34 -3.88 5.97
CA LEU A 112 11.26 -3.29 5.16
C LEU A 112 11.56 -1.82 4.81
N ARG A 113 12.12 -1.05 5.72
CA ARG A 113 12.54 0.34 5.46
C ARG A 113 13.73 0.40 4.50
N ALA A 114 14.68 -0.51 4.64
CA ALA A 114 15.81 -0.62 3.71
C ALA A 114 15.32 -0.96 2.28
N ALA A 115 14.38 -1.91 2.15
CA ALA A 115 13.75 -2.24 0.87
C ALA A 115 12.96 -1.05 0.28
N ALA A 116 12.23 -0.31 1.12
CA ALA A 116 11.54 0.90 0.71
C ALA A 116 12.51 1.99 0.25
N LEU A 117 13.64 2.18 0.92
CA LEU A 117 14.69 3.11 0.50
C LEU A 117 15.29 2.72 -0.86
N ALA A 118 15.61 1.45 -1.07
CA ALA A 118 16.08 0.94 -2.36
C ALA A 118 15.03 1.20 -3.46
N LEU A 119 13.74 0.99 -3.16
CA LEU A 119 12.65 1.30 -4.08
C LEU A 119 12.57 2.81 -4.39
N VAL A 120 12.73 3.69 -3.40
CA VAL A 120 12.75 5.15 -3.58
C VAL A 120 13.89 5.56 -4.52
N ILE A 121 15.10 5.02 -4.32
CA ILE A 121 16.26 5.28 -5.16
C ILE A 121 15.96 4.83 -6.61
N TRP A 122 15.44 3.61 -6.77
CA TRP A 122 15.08 3.09 -8.10
C TRP A 122 14.01 3.95 -8.78
N LEU A 123 12.96 4.37 -8.08
CA LEU A 123 11.91 5.23 -8.61
C LEU A 123 12.46 6.61 -9.02
N ALA A 124 13.38 7.18 -8.24
CA ALA A 124 14.01 8.45 -8.53
C ALA A 124 14.87 8.38 -9.81
N HIS A 125 15.62 7.30 -10.00
CA HIS A 125 16.41 7.06 -11.22
C HIS A 125 15.55 6.70 -12.44
N SER A 126 14.30 6.25 -12.23
CA SER A 126 13.34 5.90 -13.29
C SER A 126 12.39 7.05 -13.65
N ASP A 127 12.74 8.30 -13.33
CA ASP A 127 11.94 9.51 -13.51
C ASP A 127 10.54 9.46 -12.86
N ALA A 128 10.32 8.51 -11.96
CA ALA A 128 9.08 8.36 -11.21
C ALA A 128 9.12 9.15 -9.87
N ARG A 129 9.67 10.38 -9.90
CA ARG A 129 9.93 11.21 -8.70
C ARG A 129 8.71 11.38 -7.80
N ARG A 130 7.52 11.50 -8.38
CA ARG A 130 6.27 11.64 -7.62
C ARG A 130 5.96 10.40 -6.78
N LEU A 131 6.19 9.21 -7.32
CA LEU A 131 6.06 7.95 -6.57
C LEU A 131 7.16 7.82 -5.52
N ALA A 132 8.40 8.23 -5.84
CA ALA A 132 9.50 8.26 -4.87
C ALA A 132 9.16 9.16 -3.66
N THR A 133 8.69 10.39 -3.90
CA THR A 133 8.24 11.30 -2.85
C THR A 133 7.11 10.70 -2.02
N TRP A 134 6.12 10.08 -2.68
CA TRP A 134 5.01 9.43 -1.98
C TRP A 134 5.48 8.29 -1.08
N VAL A 135 6.33 7.38 -1.57
CA VAL A 135 6.89 6.27 -0.76
C VAL A 135 7.65 6.83 0.44
N THR A 136 8.51 7.82 0.21
CA THR A 136 9.28 8.47 1.29
C THR A 136 8.35 9.07 2.36
N THR A 137 7.36 9.87 1.95
CA THR A 137 6.40 10.49 2.86
C THR A 137 5.63 9.43 3.66
N THR A 138 5.18 8.37 3.01
CA THR A 138 4.44 7.27 3.63
C THR A 138 5.27 6.57 4.70
N MET A 139 6.53 6.22 4.39
CA MET A 139 7.42 5.53 5.32
C MET A 139 7.87 6.42 6.48
N VAL A 140 8.11 7.70 6.22
CA VAL A 140 8.49 8.67 7.27
C VAL A 140 7.32 8.90 8.23
N LEU A 141 6.12 9.17 7.73
CA LEU A 141 4.94 9.38 8.57
C LEU A 141 4.61 8.14 9.41
N GLY A 142 4.60 6.95 8.81
CA GLY A 142 4.39 5.71 9.57
C GLY A 142 5.50 5.47 10.60
N GLY A 143 6.74 5.80 10.24
CA GLY A 143 7.90 5.69 11.12
C GLY A 143 7.83 6.61 12.34
N LEU A 144 7.19 7.77 12.23
CA LEU A 144 7.00 8.73 13.31
C LEU A 144 5.75 8.41 14.15
N LEU A 145 4.64 8.08 13.50
CA LEU A 145 3.37 7.82 14.18
C LEU A 145 3.42 6.59 15.09
N GLY A 146 4.11 5.53 14.67
CA GLY A 146 4.22 4.32 15.48
C GLY A 146 4.83 4.56 16.87
N PRO A 147 6.05 5.09 16.99
CA PRO A 147 6.67 5.45 18.28
C PRO A 147 5.85 6.46 19.08
N LEU A 148 5.28 7.50 18.43
CA LEU A 148 4.46 8.49 19.10
C LEU A 148 3.24 7.84 19.78
N LEU A 149 2.51 7.00 19.08
CA LEU A 149 1.35 6.29 19.62
C LEU A 149 1.73 5.30 20.73
N LYS A 150 2.91 4.68 20.66
CA LYS A 150 3.43 3.86 21.76
C LYS A 150 3.53 4.65 23.06
N LEU A 151 4.11 5.84 22.99
CA LEU A 151 4.25 6.72 24.16
C LEU A 151 2.89 7.25 24.65
N LEU A 152 1.96 7.54 23.75
CA LEU A 152 0.63 8.06 24.11
C LEU A 152 -0.26 7.00 24.77
N VAL A 153 -0.21 5.75 24.32
CA VAL A 153 -1.09 4.68 24.83
C VAL A 153 -0.45 3.97 26.03
N GLY A 154 0.87 3.82 26.03
CA GLY A 154 1.62 3.27 27.16
C GLY A 154 1.32 1.80 27.48
N ARG A 155 0.81 1.01 26.51
CA ARG A 155 0.38 -0.36 26.75
C ARG A 155 1.54 -1.33 26.93
N ASP A 156 1.49 -2.14 27.99
CA ASP A 156 2.45 -3.20 28.23
C ASP A 156 2.26 -4.41 27.31
N ARG A 157 3.34 -5.13 27.09
CA ARG A 157 3.35 -6.37 26.31
C ARG A 157 2.76 -7.53 27.12
N PRO A 158 2.38 -8.66 26.42
CA PRO A 158 2.09 -9.89 27.13
C PRO A 158 3.23 -10.30 28.06
N ASP A 159 2.91 -10.52 29.32
CA ASP A 159 3.79 -11.12 30.32
C ASP A 159 3.42 -12.59 30.45
N LEU A 160 4.18 -13.43 29.77
CA LEU A 160 3.88 -14.86 29.65
C LEU A 160 4.94 -15.69 30.40
N PRO A 161 4.56 -16.77 31.10
CA PRO A 161 5.52 -17.71 31.65
C PRO A 161 6.29 -18.37 30.48
N ASP A 162 7.58 -18.60 30.67
CA ASP A 162 8.47 -19.24 29.69
C ASP A 162 8.37 -18.62 28.28
N PRO A 163 8.68 -17.32 28.10
CA PRO A 163 8.45 -16.63 26.85
C PRO A 163 9.34 -17.19 25.72
N VAL A 164 8.71 -17.61 24.61
CA VAL A 164 9.42 -18.16 23.44
C VAL A 164 10.13 -17.09 22.61
N ALA A 165 9.80 -15.82 22.82
CA ALA A 165 10.46 -14.65 22.21
C ALA A 165 10.33 -13.44 23.14
N GLN A 166 11.24 -12.47 22.96
CA GLN A 166 11.21 -11.21 23.70
C GLN A 166 11.25 -10.02 22.75
N ALA A 167 10.65 -8.92 23.17
CA ALA A 167 10.71 -7.68 22.44
C ALA A 167 10.71 -6.48 23.41
N PRO A 168 11.56 -5.49 23.21
CA PRO A 168 11.65 -4.34 24.12
C PRO A 168 10.52 -3.34 23.92
N GLY A 169 10.25 -2.54 24.96
CA GLY A 169 9.37 -1.37 24.93
C GLY A 169 7.88 -1.71 24.83
N LEU A 170 7.06 -0.69 24.55
CA LEU A 170 5.62 -0.72 24.61
C LEU A 170 4.97 -1.51 23.43
N ALA A 171 3.76 -2.03 23.70
CA ALA A 171 3.09 -2.94 22.77
C ALA A 171 2.31 -2.21 21.66
N PHE A 172 1.50 -1.22 21.99
CA PHE A 172 0.51 -0.63 21.07
C PHE A 172 1.00 0.63 20.37
N PRO A 173 0.80 0.75 19.05
CA PRO A 173 0.48 -0.32 18.10
C PRO A 173 1.70 -1.18 17.76
N SER A 174 1.47 -2.36 17.14
CA SER A 174 2.57 -3.22 16.67
C SER A 174 3.35 -2.58 15.54
N GLY A 175 4.65 -2.32 15.79
CA GLY A 175 5.54 -1.73 14.78
C GLY A 175 5.81 -2.64 13.58
N HIS A 176 5.85 -3.97 13.77
CA HIS A 176 5.97 -4.94 12.68
C HIS A 176 4.73 -4.92 11.79
N ALA A 177 3.53 -5.00 12.38
CA ALA A 177 2.28 -4.95 11.64
C ALA A 177 2.11 -3.62 10.87
N LEU A 178 2.45 -2.49 11.50
CA LEU A 178 2.44 -1.18 10.85
C LEU A 178 3.36 -1.13 9.64
N ASN A 179 4.65 -1.47 9.80
CA ASN A 179 5.61 -1.40 8.69
C ASN A 179 5.28 -2.43 7.59
N ALA A 180 4.78 -3.61 7.93
CA ALA A 180 4.31 -4.60 6.95
C ALA A 180 3.10 -4.09 6.15
N ALA A 181 2.14 -3.42 6.78
CA ALA A 181 1.00 -2.81 6.09
C ALA A 181 1.43 -1.65 5.17
N LEU A 182 2.38 -0.80 5.62
CA LEU A 182 2.97 0.25 4.78
C LEU A 182 3.67 -0.37 3.56
N ALA A 183 4.52 -1.38 3.76
CA ALA A 183 5.23 -2.06 2.67
C ALA A 183 4.27 -2.74 1.69
N ALA A 184 3.22 -3.43 2.20
CA ALA A 184 2.17 -4.04 1.38
C ALA A 184 1.43 -2.99 0.53
N GLY A 185 1.04 -1.87 1.12
CA GLY A 185 0.41 -0.77 0.40
C GLY A 185 1.31 -0.16 -0.66
N VAL A 186 2.59 0.05 -0.35
CA VAL A 186 3.59 0.52 -1.30
C VAL A 186 3.76 -0.46 -2.46
N LEU A 187 3.85 -1.77 -2.17
CA LEU A 187 3.95 -2.83 -3.18
C LEU A 187 2.75 -2.77 -4.15
N VAL A 188 1.54 -2.69 -3.62
CA VAL A 188 0.31 -2.61 -4.42
C VAL A 188 0.27 -1.33 -5.27
N VAL A 189 0.47 -0.17 -4.69
CA VAL A 189 0.37 1.11 -5.41
C VAL A 189 1.43 1.24 -6.50
N VAL A 190 2.66 0.80 -6.23
CA VAL A 190 3.76 0.92 -7.18
C VAL A 190 3.68 -0.13 -8.28
N PHE A 191 3.41 -1.39 -7.95
CA PHE A 191 3.56 -2.48 -8.92
C PHE A 191 2.25 -2.90 -9.59
N LEU A 192 1.08 -2.78 -8.94
CA LEU A 192 -0.18 -3.20 -9.53
C LEU A 192 -0.49 -2.52 -10.88
N PRO A 193 -0.26 -1.20 -11.07
CA PRO A 193 -0.46 -0.56 -12.37
C PRO A 193 0.46 -1.11 -13.47
N ARG A 194 1.61 -1.67 -13.11
CA ARG A 194 2.59 -2.24 -14.04
C ARG A 194 2.21 -3.64 -14.54
N THR A 195 1.29 -4.33 -13.85
CA THR A 195 0.85 -5.68 -14.26
C THR A 195 -0.20 -5.65 -15.36
N ARG A 196 -0.93 -4.54 -15.55
CA ARG A 196 -1.99 -4.31 -16.56
C ARG A 196 -2.85 -5.56 -16.85
N ALA A 197 -2.77 -6.13 -18.08
CA ALA A 197 -3.59 -7.29 -18.50
C ALA A 197 -3.08 -8.66 -18.01
N ARG A 198 -1.98 -8.71 -17.24
CA ARG A 198 -1.37 -9.97 -16.77
C ARG A 198 -2.02 -10.38 -15.44
N SER A 199 -3.06 -11.23 -15.48
CA SER A 199 -3.82 -11.66 -14.30
C SER A 199 -2.93 -12.35 -13.25
N ALA A 200 -2.02 -13.23 -13.67
CA ALA A 200 -1.08 -13.91 -12.76
C ALA A 200 -0.16 -12.92 -12.02
N ALA A 201 0.38 -11.90 -12.72
CA ALA A 201 1.21 -10.89 -12.09
C ALA A 201 0.40 -10.02 -11.09
N ARG A 202 -0.86 -9.72 -11.41
CA ARG A 202 -1.77 -9.03 -10.46
C ARG A 202 -2.02 -9.87 -9.21
N ALA A 203 -2.31 -11.15 -9.40
CA ALA A 203 -2.49 -12.08 -8.29
C ALA A 203 -1.22 -12.17 -7.44
N ALA A 204 -0.04 -12.26 -8.05
CA ALA A 204 1.24 -12.29 -7.33
C ALA A 204 1.49 -11.03 -6.49
N VAL A 205 1.19 -9.83 -7.02
CA VAL A 205 1.30 -8.57 -6.24
C VAL A 205 0.37 -8.58 -5.03
N TRP A 206 -0.90 -8.96 -5.21
CA TRP A 206 -1.86 -9.01 -4.12
C TRP A 206 -1.51 -10.08 -3.08
N SER A 207 -1.16 -11.29 -3.54
CA SER A 207 -0.77 -12.39 -2.64
C SER A 207 0.49 -12.05 -1.85
N GLY A 208 1.50 -11.46 -2.49
CA GLY A 208 2.72 -11.02 -1.82
C GLY A 208 2.46 -9.93 -0.79
N ALA A 209 1.66 -8.93 -1.13
CA ALA A 209 1.28 -7.86 -0.21
C ALA A 209 0.50 -8.40 1.00
N LEU A 210 -0.49 -9.27 0.75
CA LEU A 210 -1.30 -9.88 1.81
C LEU A 210 -0.44 -10.79 2.70
N LEU A 211 0.43 -11.60 2.12
CA LEU A 211 1.32 -12.49 2.85
C LEU A 211 2.26 -11.70 3.77
N ILE A 212 2.90 -10.65 3.26
CA ILE A 212 3.77 -9.77 4.06
C ILE A 212 2.98 -9.16 5.22
N ALA A 213 1.82 -8.57 4.97
CA ALA A 213 1.05 -7.92 6.02
C ALA A 213 0.54 -8.91 7.07
N VAL A 214 -0.16 -9.96 6.63
CA VAL A 214 -0.87 -10.89 7.53
C VAL A 214 0.10 -11.74 8.31
N VAL A 215 1.06 -12.40 7.65
CA VAL A 215 1.97 -13.33 8.34
C VAL A 215 2.92 -12.58 9.27
N THR A 216 3.39 -11.36 8.88
CA THR A 216 4.24 -10.57 9.77
C THR A 216 3.48 -10.09 11.01
N GLY A 217 2.25 -9.63 10.87
CA GLY A 217 1.43 -9.26 12.04
C GLY A 217 1.11 -10.47 12.89
N PHE A 218 0.64 -11.57 12.29
CA PHE A 218 0.30 -12.80 12.98
C PHE A 218 1.50 -13.39 13.75
N SER A 219 2.72 -13.38 13.17
CA SER A 219 3.92 -13.88 13.84
C SER A 219 4.18 -13.19 15.19
N ARG A 220 3.76 -11.91 15.34
CA ARG A 220 3.95 -11.18 16.61
C ARG A 220 3.04 -11.66 17.73
N VAL A 221 1.81 -12.10 17.39
CA VAL A 221 0.90 -12.72 18.35
C VAL A 221 1.32 -14.16 18.61
N ALA A 222 1.69 -14.89 17.55
CA ALA A 222 2.16 -16.28 17.63
C ALA A 222 3.42 -16.46 18.50
N LEU A 223 4.29 -15.45 18.53
CA LEU A 223 5.48 -15.41 19.39
C LEU A 223 5.21 -14.78 20.77
N GLY A 224 3.97 -14.43 21.09
CA GLY A 224 3.59 -13.90 22.40
C GLY A 224 4.15 -12.51 22.74
N VAL A 225 4.60 -11.72 21.75
CA VAL A 225 5.23 -10.41 21.98
C VAL A 225 4.31 -9.22 21.73
N HIS A 226 3.11 -9.46 21.20
CA HIS A 226 2.05 -8.46 21.00
C HIS A 226 0.67 -9.07 21.20
N TRP A 227 -0.26 -8.25 21.62
CA TRP A 227 -1.67 -8.54 21.63
C TRP A 227 -2.27 -8.54 20.23
N THR A 228 -3.36 -9.27 19.99
CA THR A 228 -4.07 -9.26 18.69
C THR A 228 -4.52 -7.86 18.30
N SER A 229 -5.05 -7.09 19.25
CA SER A 229 -5.49 -5.71 19.04
C SER A 229 -4.33 -4.76 18.67
N ASP A 230 -3.09 -4.98 19.15
CA ASP A 230 -1.92 -4.19 18.74
C ASP A 230 -1.61 -4.39 17.25
N VAL A 231 -1.75 -5.62 16.78
CA VAL A 231 -1.51 -6.01 15.38
C VAL A 231 -2.59 -5.41 14.47
N LEU A 232 -3.86 -5.54 14.86
CA LEU A 232 -4.99 -4.94 14.13
C LEU A 232 -4.84 -3.42 14.03
N ALA A 233 -4.46 -2.75 15.12
CA ALA A 233 -4.18 -1.32 15.13
C ALA A 233 -3.02 -0.96 14.19
N GLY A 234 -1.95 -1.74 14.18
CA GLY A 234 -0.82 -1.56 13.26
C GLY A 234 -1.25 -1.64 11.79
N TRP A 235 -2.08 -2.62 11.42
CA TRP A 235 -2.60 -2.74 10.06
C TRP A 235 -3.53 -1.59 9.68
N LEU A 236 -4.46 -1.21 10.55
CA LEU A 236 -5.39 -0.10 10.31
C LEU A 236 -4.64 1.22 10.13
N LEU A 237 -3.69 1.51 11.01
CA LEU A 237 -2.86 2.71 10.92
C LEU A 237 -2.03 2.72 9.63
N GLY A 238 -1.37 1.60 9.31
CA GLY A 238 -0.58 1.48 8.08
C GLY A 238 -1.42 1.71 6.83
N ALA A 239 -2.59 1.08 6.74
CA ALA A 239 -3.51 1.28 5.63
C ALA A 239 -4.03 2.72 5.54
N ALA A 240 -4.35 3.34 6.68
CA ALA A 240 -4.79 4.74 6.76
C ALA A 240 -3.68 5.70 6.27
N VAL A 241 -2.44 5.51 6.71
CA VAL A 241 -1.28 6.31 6.28
C VAL A 241 -1.05 6.16 4.77
N VAL A 242 -1.08 4.95 4.22
CA VAL A 242 -0.97 4.70 2.78
C VAL A 242 -2.07 5.44 2.01
N ALA A 243 -3.32 5.31 2.44
CA ALA A 243 -4.46 5.94 1.77
C ALA A 243 -4.39 7.48 1.84
N ALA A 244 -4.11 8.04 3.01
CA ALA A 244 -4.03 9.48 3.23
C ALA A 244 -2.88 10.12 2.44
N THR A 245 -1.68 9.53 2.49
CA THR A 245 -0.52 10.05 1.75
C THR A 245 -0.69 9.93 0.25
N TYR A 246 -1.31 8.83 -0.23
CA TYR A 246 -1.62 8.65 -1.65
C TYR A 246 -2.63 9.69 -2.14
N ALA A 247 -3.67 9.96 -1.36
CA ALA A 247 -4.61 11.02 -1.64
C ALA A 247 -3.89 12.38 -1.69
N ALA A 248 -3.12 12.75 -0.67
CA ALA A 248 -2.42 14.04 -0.58
C ALA A 248 -1.51 14.30 -1.78
N VAL A 249 -0.68 13.32 -2.19
CA VAL A 249 0.24 13.49 -3.33
C VAL A 249 -0.51 13.59 -4.66
N ASN A 250 -1.68 12.96 -4.80
CA ASN A 250 -2.48 13.08 -6.01
C ASN A 250 -3.28 14.38 -6.10
N PHE A 251 -3.53 15.06 -4.97
CA PHE A 251 -4.14 16.38 -4.91
C PHE A 251 -3.19 17.53 -5.27
N TRP A 252 -1.87 17.31 -5.14
CA TRP A 252 -0.91 18.37 -5.44
C TRP A 252 -1.00 18.75 -6.92
N PRO A 253 -1.25 20.04 -7.25
CA PRO A 253 -1.34 20.50 -8.63
C PRO A 253 -0.08 20.07 -9.39
N ARG A 254 -0.25 19.58 -10.63
CA ARG A 254 0.88 19.39 -11.54
C ARG A 254 1.41 20.78 -11.87
N VAL A 255 2.44 21.22 -11.17
CA VAL A 255 3.22 22.37 -11.61
C VAL A 255 3.76 22.00 -13.00
N ARG A 256 3.17 22.57 -14.04
CA ARG A 256 3.72 22.49 -15.39
C ARG A 256 5.06 23.19 -15.29
N ALA A 257 6.16 22.43 -15.40
CA ALA A 257 7.45 23.00 -15.71
C ALA A 257 7.28 23.65 -17.09
N GLY A 258 7.30 25.02 -17.11
CA GLY A 258 7.35 25.83 -18.30
C GLY A 258 8.71 25.72 -18.95
#